data_309e3006ea01608418cdf12069a59724
#
_entry.id   309e3006ea01608418cdf12069a59724
#
_cell.length_a   1.000
_cell.length_b   1.000
_cell.length_c   1.000
_cell.angle_alpha   90.00
_cell.angle_beta   90.00
_cell.angle_gamma   90.00
#
_symmetry.space_group_name_H-M   'P 1'
#
loop_
_entity.id
_entity.type
_entity.pdbx_description
1 polymer ?
#
loop_
_entity_poly.entity_id
_entity_poly.type
_entity_poly.pdbx_seq_one_letter_code
_entity_poly.pdbx_strand_id
1 'polypeptide(L)'
;MCAHFVVDRDGTIHQLVRLKWMCRHTVGLNHVAFGIEHVGTSDADVLGRSRQLAASLALTRWLQGRYGIRDRDVIGHAESLASPYHRERVAAMRRRTHGDFAPAAMRRYRRLL
;
A
#
# COMPACT_ATOMS: atom_id res chain seq x y z
N MET A 1 8.43 2.20 -12.00
CA MET A 1 7.60 1.97 -10.78
C MET A 1 8.51 1.75 -9.60
N CYS A 2 8.10 2.16 -8.42
CA CYS A 2 8.91 2.10 -7.20
C CYS A 2 8.03 1.64 -6.02
N ALA A 3 8.63 1.07 -4.98
CA ALA A 3 7.99 0.82 -3.70
C ALA A 3 9.01 1.01 -2.59
N HIS A 4 8.57 1.42 -1.40
CA HIS A 4 9.46 1.48 -0.23
C HIS A 4 9.77 0.07 0.27
N PHE A 5 8.77 -0.80 0.24
CA PHE A 5 8.87 -2.18 0.69
C PHE A 5 8.27 -3.15 -0.32
N VAL A 6 8.81 -4.36 -0.33
CA VAL A 6 8.21 -5.53 -0.99
C VAL A 6 8.05 -6.61 0.06
N VAL A 7 6.86 -7.18 0.15
CA VAL A 7 6.57 -8.33 1.02
C VAL A 7 6.51 -9.58 0.15
N ASP A 8 7.45 -10.48 0.35
CA ASP A 8 7.56 -11.71 -0.42
C ASP A 8 6.55 -12.77 0.07
N ARG A 9 6.36 -13.80 -0.72
CA ARG A 9 5.40 -14.88 -0.47
C ARG A 9 5.63 -15.63 0.84
N ASP A 10 6.89 -15.74 1.26
CA ASP A 10 7.28 -16.39 2.53
C ASP A 10 7.21 -15.47 3.74
N GLY A 11 6.84 -14.20 3.54
CA GLY A 11 6.79 -13.17 4.58
C GLY A 11 8.08 -12.36 4.72
N THR A 12 9.10 -12.60 3.90
CA THR A 12 10.30 -11.76 3.89
C THR A 12 9.95 -10.35 3.45
N ILE A 13 10.41 -9.36 4.21
CA ILE A 13 10.21 -7.94 3.90
C ILE A 13 11.52 -7.36 3.36
N HIS A 14 11.46 -6.82 2.15
CA HIS A 14 12.58 -6.12 1.52
C HIS A 14 12.32 -4.62 1.57
N GLN A 15 13.20 -3.87 2.20
CA GLN A 15 13.16 -2.41 2.12
C GLN A 15 14.04 -1.94 0.95
N LEU A 16 13.43 -1.32 -0.04
CA LEU A 16 14.09 -0.86 -1.26
C LEU A 16 14.47 0.61 -1.21
N VAL A 17 13.69 1.43 -0.52
CA VAL A 17 13.87 2.88 -0.45
C VAL A 17 13.77 3.34 1.01
N ARG A 18 14.65 4.24 1.39
CA ARG A 18 14.59 4.87 2.73
C ARG A 18 13.29 5.67 2.88
N LEU A 19 12.67 5.62 4.04
CA LEU A 19 11.36 6.24 4.29
C LEU A 19 11.34 7.76 4.12
N LYS A 20 12.47 8.42 4.27
CA LYS A 20 12.59 9.87 4.04
C LYS A 20 12.57 10.27 2.56
N TRP A 21 12.62 9.31 1.65
CA TRP A 21 12.66 9.57 0.21
C TRP A 21 11.30 9.30 -0.41
N MET A 22 10.89 10.20 -1.30
CA MET A 22 9.69 9.97 -2.11
C MET A 22 9.94 8.84 -3.11
N CYS A 23 8.95 7.99 -3.27
CA CYS A 23 8.97 6.87 -4.20
C CYS A 23 7.73 6.92 -5.09
N ARG A 24 7.88 6.75 -6.39
CA ARG A 24 6.75 6.82 -7.33
C ARG A 24 6.02 5.48 -7.40
N HIS A 25 5.05 5.29 -6.52
CA HIS A 25 4.23 4.09 -6.41
C HIS A 25 2.75 4.30 -6.74
N THR A 26 2.22 5.51 -6.49
CA THR A 26 0.78 5.79 -6.66
C THR A 26 0.59 7.23 -7.11
N VAL A 27 0.06 7.42 -8.30
CA VAL A 27 -0.20 8.77 -8.85
C VAL A 27 -1.08 9.56 -7.88
N GLY A 28 -0.66 10.76 -7.54
CA GLY A 28 -1.37 11.67 -6.65
C GLY A 28 -1.09 11.46 -5.16
N LEU A 29 -0.37 10.40 -4.75
CA LEU A 29 -0.08 10.09 -3.36
C LEU A 29 1.42 9.91 -3.05
N ASN A 30 2.28 9.93 -4.06
CA ASN A 30 3.72 9.70 -3.88
C ASN A 30 4.38 10.60 -2.84
N HIS A 31 3.87 11.82 -2.68
CA HIS A 31 4.44 12.85 -1.79
C HIS A 31 4.07 12.67 -0.32
N VAL A 32 3.09 11.82 0.00
CA VAL A 32 2.56 11.67 1.37
C VAL A 32 2.43 10.24 1.84
N ALA A 33 2.65 9.24 0.97
CA ALA A 33 2.39 7.84 1.31
C ALA A 33 3.62 6.96 1.15
N PHE A 34 3.67 5.90 1.94
CA PHE A 34 4.59 4.77 1.74
C PHE A 34 3.95 3.74 0.83
N GLY A 35 4.72 3.24 -0.13
CA GLY A 35 4.29 2.17 -1.02
C GLY A 35 4.79 0.82 -0.54
N ILE A 36 3.87 -0.15 -0.42
CA ILE A 36 4.16 -1.55 -0.10
C ILE A 36 3.65 -2.41 -1.24
N GLU A 37 4.55 -3.10 -1.91
CA GLU A 37 4.23 -4.10 -2.93
C GLU A 37 4.16 -5.49 -2.31
N HIS A 38 3.35 -6.35 -2.89
CA HIS A 38 3.25 -7.75 -2.47
C HIS A 38 3.48 -8.67 -3.67
N VAL A 39 4.36 -9.66 -3.51
CA VAL A 39 4.60 -10.65 -4.56
C VAL A 39 3.39 -11.58 -4.65
N GLY A 40 2.67 -11.54 -5.77
CA GLY A 40 1.47 -12.35 -5.97
C GLY A 40 0.78 -12.04 -7.28
N THR A 41 -0.29 -12.77 -7.58
CA THR A 41 -1.01 -12.70 -8.85
C THR A 41 -2.42 -12.10 -8.71
N SER A 42 -2.96 -12.03 -7.49
CA SER A 42 -4.27 -11.46 -7.20
C SER A 42 -4.39 -11.09 -5.72
N ASP A 43 -5.39 -10.29 -5.38
CA ASP A 43 -5.72 -9.95 -3.99
C ASP A 43 -5.97 -11.21 -3.15
N ALA A 44 -6.71 -12.17 -3.70
CA ALA A 44 -7.01 -13.42 -3.02
C ALA A 44 -5.75 -14.28 -2.80
N ASP A 45 -4.84 -14.31 -3.77
CA ASP A 45 -3.56 -15.00 -3.66
C ASP A 45 -2.72 -14.41 -2.51
N VAL A 46 -2.54 -13.11 -2.49
CA VAL A 46 -1.74 -12.42 -1.48
C VAL A 46 -2.37 -12.53 -0.08
N LEU A 47 -3.65 -12.24 0.04
CA LEU A 47 -4.35 -12.26 1.34
C LEU A 47 -4.62 -13.68 1.86
N GLY A 48 -4.52 -14.68 0.99
CA GLY A 48 -4.64 -16.09 1.36
C GLY A 48 -3.35 -16.72 1.91
N ARG A 49 -2.20 -16.06 1.73
CA ARG A 49 -0.90 -16.56 2.21
C ARG A 49 -0.65 -16.09 3.64
N SER A 50 -0.78 -16.98 4.61
CA SER A 50 -0.71 -16.65 6.03
C SER A 50 0.57 -15.94 6.44
N ARG A 51 1.74 -16.39 5.98
CA ARG A 51 3.04 -15.77 6.30
C ARG A 51 3.17 -14.39 5.68
N GLN A 52 2.79 -14.24 4.41
CA GLN A 52 2.84 -12.96 3.71
C GLN A 52 1.89 -11.95 4.34
N LEU A 53 0.66 -12.35 4.62
CA LEU A 53 -0.33 -11.49 5.26
C LEU A 53 0.12 -11.06 6.66
N ALA A 54 0.63 -11.99 7.47
CA ALA A 54 1.13 -11.67 8.81
C ALA A 54 2.29 -10.66 8.77
N ALA A 55 3.24 -10.84 7.85
CA ALA A 55 4.35 -9.92 7.65
C ALA A 55 3.87 -8.53 7.19
N SER A 56 2.93 -8.50 6.25
CA SER A 56 2.33 -7.26 5.76
C SER A 56 1.63 -6.48 6.87
N LEU A 57 0.81 -7.16 7.67
CA LEU A 57 0.12 -6.55 8.82
C LEU A 57 1.11 -6.03 9.86
N ALA A 58 2.15 -6.78 10.17
CA ALA A 58 3.18 -6.36 11.12
C ALA A 58 3.92 -5.11 10.64
N LEU A 59 4.31 -5.07 9.36
CA LEU A 59 4.94 -3.89 8.73
C LEU A 59 4.01 -2.69 8.77
N THR A 60 2.76 -2.87 8.40
CA THR A 60 1.76 -1.80 8.40
C THR A 60 1.54 -1.23 9.80
N ARG A 61 1.37 -2.09 10.81
CA ARG A 61 1.25 -1.65 12.22
C ARG A 61 2.48 -0.89 12.69
N TRP A 62 3.67 -1.33 12.30
CA TRP A 62 4.91 -0.63 12.64
C TRP A 62 4.94 0.78 12.04
N LEU A 63 4.57 0.91 10.76
CA LEU A 63 4.47 2.23 10.09
C LEU A 63 3.41 3.11 10.76
N GLN A 64 2.24 2.54 11.08
CA GLN A 64 1.18 3.26 11.77
C GLN A 64 1.65 3.82 13.13
N GLY A 65 2.32 3.00 13.93
CA GLY A 65 2.83 3.42 15.23
C GLY A 65 3.90 4.48 15.15
N ARG A 66 4.78 4.38 14.16
CA ARG A 66 5.88 5.33 13.98
C ARG A 66 5.44 6.69 13.40
N TYR A 67 4.45 6.70 12.51
CA TYR A 67 4.06 7.90 11.76
C TYR A 67 2.64 8.38 12.05
N GLY A 68 1.92 7.74 12.97
CA GLY A 68 0.56 8.13 13.31
C GLY A 68 -0.46 7.89 12.20
N ILE A 69 -0.27 6.87 11.39
CA ILE A 69 -1.16 6.55 10.26
C ILE A 69 -2.41 5.84 10.80
N ARG A 70 -3.59 6.36 10.47
CA ARG A 70 -4.86 5.77 10.88
C ARG A 70 -5.25 4.62 9.96
N ASP A 71 -6.04 3.67 10.45
CA ASP A 71 -6.49 2.54 9.64
C ASP A 71 -7.16 2.96 8.33
N ARG A 72 -7.96 4.02 8.36
CA ARG A 72 -8.64 4.57 7.18
C ARG A 72 -7.68 5.08 6.09
N ASP A 73 -6.45 5.40 6.47
CA ASP A 73 -5.41 5.90 5.57
C ASP A 73 -4.48 4.77 5.09
N VAL A 74 -4.73 3.53 5.49
CA VAL A 74 -4.16 2.31 4.92
C VAL A 74 -5.06 1.88 3.77
N ILE A 75 -4.63 2.13 2.54
CA ILE A 75 -5.46 1.99 1.35
C ILE A 75 -4.83 1.08 0.31
N GLY A 76 -5.66 0.45 -0.50
CA GLY A 76 -5.24 -0.23 -1.72
C GLY A 76 -5.08 0.77 -2.87
N HIS A 77 -4.32 0.38 -3.89
CA HIS A 77 -4.10 1.22 -5.06
C HIS A 77 -5.44 1.63 -5.73
N ALA A 78 -6.40 0.70 -5.77
CA ALA A 78 -7.74 0.96 -6.32
C ALA A 78 -8.51 2.05 -5.55
N GLU A 79 -8.14 2.34 -4.31
CA GLU A 79 -8.79 3.37 -3.48
C GLU A 79 -8.09 4.73 -3.56
N SER A 80 -7.01 4.85 -4.34
CA SER A 80 -6.16 6.04 -4.39
C SER A 80 -6.90 7.33 -4.75
N LEU A 81 -7.84 7.25 -5.71
CA LEU A 81 -8.61 8.41 -6.17
C LEU A 81 -9.60 8.93 -5.12
N ALA A 82 -10.00 8.09 -4.18
CA ALA A 82 -10.92 8.46 -3.10
C ALA A 82 -10.20 9.01 -1.86
N SER A 83 -8.87 8.95 -1.82
CA SER A 83 -8.10 9.48 -0.69
C SER A 83 -8.23 11.01 -0.60
N PRO A 84 -8.50 11.57 0.60
CA PRO A 84 -8.54 13.02 0.78
C PRO A 84 -7.18 13.70 0.56
N TYR A 85 -6.10 12.93 0.55
CA TYR A 85 -4.73 13.42 0.31
C TYR A 85 -4.31 13.38 -1.16
N HIS A 86 -5.15 12.81 -2.04
CA HIS A 86 -4.83 12.71 -3.46
C HIS A 86 -4.64 14.10 -4.07
N ARG A 87 -3.46 14.33 -4.67
CA ARG A 87 -3.11 15.58 -5.37
C ARG A 87 -2.29 15.24 -6.60
N GLU A 88 -2.79 15.57 -7.77
CA GLU A 88 -2.08 15.38 -9.03
C GLU A 88 -2.17 16.66 -9.87
N ARG A 89 -1.03 17.24 -10.21
CA ARG A 89 -0.95 18.48 -10.98
C ARG A 89 -1.17 18.25 -12.48
N VAL A 90 -0.74 17.09 -12.99
CA VAL A 90 -0.87 16.76 -14.42
C VAL A 90 -2.29 16.28 -14.69
N ALA A 91 -3.07 17.09 -15.40
CA ALA A 91 -4.50 16.81 -15.64
C ALA A 91 -4.74 15.42 -16.26
N ALA A 92 -3.92 14.99 -17.21
CA ALA A 92 -4.04 13.70 -17.88
C ALA A 92 -3.81 12.50 -16.91
N MET A 93 -3.18 12.73 -15.76
CA MET A 93 -2.87 11.68 -14.77
C MET A 93 -3.81 11.64 -13.58
N ARG A 94 -4.68 12.63 -13.42
CA ARG A 94 -5.53 12.79 -12.22
C ARG A 94 -6.46 11.62 -11.93
N ARG A 95 -6.81 10.82 -12.94
CA ARG A 95 -7.69 9.66 -12.80
C ARG A 95 -6.98 8.33 -12.95
N ARG A 96 -5.65 8.33 -12.98
CA ARG A 96 -4.86 7.10 -13.08
C ARG A 96 -4.86 6.36 -11.74
N THR A 97 -5.19 5.07 -11.80
CA THR A 97 -5.15 4.15 -10.67
C THR A 97 -4.94 2.72 -11.17
N HIS A 98 -4.79 1.78 -10.26
CA HIS A 98 -4.75 0.34 -10.52
C HIS A 98 -5.86 -0.37 -9.74
N GLY A 99 -6.21 -1.60 -10.14
CA GLY A 99 -7.31 -2.33 -9.55
C GLY A 99 -7.03 -3.03 -8.22
N ASP A 100 -5.80 -3.11 -7.81
CA ASP A 100 -5.33 -3.82 -6.63
C ASP A 100 -4.80 -2.87 -5.53
N PHE A 101 -4.97 -3.14 -4.28
CA PHE A 101 -5.99 -4.05 -3.78
C PHE A 101 -7.38 -3.42 -3.93
N ALA A 102 -8.37 -4.26 -4.29
CA ALA A 102 -9.75 -3.80 -4.42
C ALA A 102 -10.33 -3.36 -3.06
N PRO A 103 -11.35 -2.48 -3.05
CA PRO A 103 -11.95 -1.98 -1.81
C PRO A 103 -12.42 -3.07 -0.85
N ALA A 104 -12.98 -4.17 -1.36
CA ALA A 104 -13.42 -5.30 -0.51
C ALA A 104 -12.24 -6.00 0.18
N ALA A 105 -11.15 -6.20 -0.52
CA ALA A 105 -9.91 -6.77 0.03
C ALA A 105 -9.33 -5.84 1.10
N MET A 106 -9.33 -4.53 0.85
CA MET A 106 -8.82 -3.56 1.81
C MET A 106 -9.70 -3.41 3.05
N ARG A 107 -11.02 -3.53 2.92
CA ARG A 107 -11.90 -3.60 4.11
C ARG A 107 -11.55 -4.78 4.99
N ARG A 108 -11.30 -5.95 4.40
CA ARG A 108 -10.83 -7.13 5.14
C ARG A 108 -9.47 -6.90 5.80
N TYR A 109 -8.53 -6.36 5.06
CA TYR A 109 -7.18 -6.06 5.55
C TYR A 109 -7.21 -5.11 6.76
N ARG A 110 -7.93 -4.00 6.64
CA ARG A 110 -8.06 -3.01 7.73
C ARG A 110 -8.72 -3.58 8.99
N ARG A 111 -9.63 -4.54 8.87
CA ARG A 111 -10.21 -5.21 10.04
C ARG A 111 -9.20 -6.05 10.82
N LEU A 112 -8.11 -6.44 10.19
CA LEU A 112 -7.04 -7.22 10.83
C LEU A 112 -5.97 -6.33 11.49
N LEU A 113 -5.98 -5.03 11.23
CA LEU A 113 -5.08 -4.08 11.89
C LEU A 113 -5.57 -3.75 13.31
#